data_adeb25b831947959eac0f4da904b3ed3
#
_entry.id   adeb25b831947959eac0f4da904b3ed3
#
_cell.length_a   1.000
_cell.length_b   1.000
_cell.length_c   1.000
_cell.angle_alpha   90.00
_cell.angle_beta   90.00
_cell.angle_gamma   90.00
#
_symmetry.space_group_name_H-M   'P 1'
#
loop_
_entity.id
_entity.type
_entity.pdbx_description
1 polymer ?
#
loop_
_entity_poly.entity_id
_entity_poly.type
_entity_poly.pdbx_seq_one_letter_code
_entity_poly.pdbx_strand_id
1 'polypeptide(L)'
;AILNKLYKNNLEVLSETLAIKENKYEEALMALLQANSIHFFAVGDAYVAAKLSYIKFKRIGVACSAEEDIMLQMIAASNLTKNDVAVAVSYEGRSRNVVEAMKIAKQRGATTISITRRDNSPLLEYTDICLLVSANDLTVGRDKVTRRISDQFMLEALYLGYESRLGRGCKEHITATQQAI
;
A
#
# COMPACT_ATOMS: atom_id res chain seq x y z
N ALA A 1 -22.20 0.78 -22.94
CA ALA A 1 -20.98 1.44 -23.41
C ALA A 1 -19.96 1.71 -22.30
N ILE A 2 -20.32 2.44 -21.21
CA ILE A 2 -19.38 2.81 -20.12
C ILE A 2 -18.87 1.58 -19.36
N LEU A 3 -19.77 0.67 -18.96
CA LEU A 3 -19.41 -0.56 -18.23
C LEU A 3 -18.38 -1.40 -19.01
N ASN A 4 -18.58 -1.60 -20.30
CA ASN A 4 -17.64 -2.35 -21.12
C ASN A 4 -16.29 -1.66 -21.27
N LYS A 5 -16.28 -0.34 -21.39
CA LYS A 5 -15.05 0.46 -21.45
C LYS A 5 -14.29 0.34 -20.14
N LEU A 6 -14.98 0.49 -19.00
CA LEU A 6 -14.41 0.37 -17.67
C LEU A 6 -13.85 -1.05 -17.44
N TYR A 7 -14.61 -2.07 -17.78
CA TYR A 7 -14.20 -3.47 -17.64
C TYR A 7 -12.91 -3.77 -18.43
N LYS A 8 -12.88 -3.42 -19.73
CA LYS A 8 -11.70 -3.64 -20.57
C LYS A 8 -10.47 -2.92 -20.03
N ASN A 9 -10.61 -1.66 -19.66
CA ASN A 9 -9.51 -0.88 -19.14
C ASN A 9 -9.03 -1.42 -17.76
N ASN A 10 -9.92 -1.94 -16.92
CA ASN A 10 -9.53 -2.57 -15.66
C ASN A 10 -8.71 -3.85 -15.90
N LEU A 11 -9.11 -4.68 -16.86
CA LEU A 11 -8.35 -5.88 -17.23
C LEU A 11 -6.95 -5.51 -17.75
N GLU A 12 -6.87 -4.49 -18.60
CA GLU A 12 -5.61 -3.99 -19.14
C GLU A 12 -4.68 -3.50 -18.02
N VAL A 13 -5.17 -2.63 -17.14
CA VAL A 13 -4.41 -2.10 -15.98
C VAL A 13 -3.89 -3.22 -15.07
N LEU A 14 -4.71 -4.22 -14.78
CA LEU A 14 -4.30 -5.34 -13.95
C LEU A 14 -3.27 -6.24 -14.66
N SER A 15 -3.46 -6.49 -15.95
CA SER A 15 -2.51 -7.26 -16.76
C SER A 15 -1.16 -6.56 -16.87
N GLU A 16 -1.16 -5.24 -17.11
CA GLU A 16 0.05 -4.43 -17.15
C GLU A 16 0.77 -4.42 -15.79
N THR A 17 0.03 -4.26 -14.70
CA THR A 17 0.62 -4.28 -13.35
C THR A 17 1.29 -5.63 -13.05
N LEU A 18 0.64 -6.72 -13.41
CA LEU A 18 1.19 -8.07 -13.23
C LEU A 18 2.44 -8.31 -14.11
N ALA A 19 2.51 -7.68 -15.28
CA ALA A 19 3.62 -7.84 -16.23
C ALA A 19 4.89 -7.06 -15.86
N ILE A 20 4.84 -6.18 -14.85
CA ILE A 20 6.01 -5.41 -14.41
C ILE A 20 7.03 -6.36 -13.75
N LYS A 21 8.15 -6.58 -14.43
CA LYS A 21 9.18 -7.53 -13.98
C LYS A 21 10.03 -7.02 -12.84
N GLU A 22 10.11 -5.71 -12.67
CA GLU A 22 10.91 -5.02 -11.65
C GLU A 22 10.26 -5.07 -10.27
N ASN A 23 9.03 -5.58 -10.17
CA ASN A 23 8.32 -5.66 -8.90
C ASN A 23 8.99 -6.60 -7.91
N LYS A 24 9.26 -6.06 -6.73
CA LYS A 24 9.89 -6.76 -5.62
C LYS A 24 8.84 -7.29 -4.63
N TYR A 25 7.80 -7.93 -5.15
CA TYR A 25 6.67 -8.41 -4.35
C TYR A 25 7.09 -9.33 -3.21
N GLU A 26 7.95 -10.32 -3.48
CA GLU A 26 8.42 -11.26 -2.46
C GLU A 26 9.27 -10.57 -1.38
N GLU A 27 10.12 -9.61 -1.76
CA GLU A 27 10.88 -8.83 -0.80
C GLU A 27 9.95 -8.01 0.12
N ALA A 28 8.93 -7.37 -0.45
CA ALA A 28 7.94 -6.61 0.30
C ALA A 28 7.16 -7.51 1.27
N LEU A 29 6.73 -8.67 0.81
CA LEU A 29 5.98 -9.61 1.62
C LEU A 29 6.82 -10.15 2.78
N MET A 30 8.08 -10.48 2.54
CA MET A 30 8.99 -10.91 3.60
C MET A 30 9.25 -9.80 4.62
N ALA A 31 9.42 -8.55 4.18
CA ALA A 31 9.55 -7.41 5.08
C ALA A 31 8.31 -7.25 5.99
N LEU A 32 7.11 -7.36 5.42
CA LEU A 32 5.86 -7.29 6.20
C LEU A 32 5.75 -8.42 7.23
N LEU A 33 6.12 -9.66 6.86
CA LEU A 33 6.07 -10.82 7.75
C LEU A 33 7.03 -10.72 8.94
N GLN A 34 8.14 -10.03 8.78
CA GLN A 34 9.16 -9.84 9.81
C GLN A 34 8.94 -8.58 10.66
N ALA A 35 8.01 -7.72 10.27
CA ALA A 35 7.77 -6.45 10.94
C ALA A 35 7.09 -6.63 12.30
N ASN A 36 7.51 -5.85 13.29
CA ASN A 36 6.79 -5.71 14.56
C ASN A 36 5.49 -4.92 14.37
N SER A 37 5.50 -3.92 13.48
CA SER A 37 4.31 -3.16 13.12
C SER A 37 4.37 -2.65 11.68
N ILE A 38 3.21 -2.41 11.09
CA ILE A 38 3.04 -1.93 9.70
C ILE A 38 2.30 -0.60 9.73
N HIS A 39 2.90 0.43 9.16
CA HIS A 39 2.33 1.77 9.12
C HIS A 39 2.09 2.23 7.68
N PHE A 40 0.84 2.57 7.37
CA PHE A 40 0.44 3.01 6.03
C PHE A 40 0.41 4.54 5.96
N PHE A 41 1.07 5.08 4.93
CA PHE A 41 1.15 6.52 4.65
C PHE A 41 0.55 6.83 3.29
N ALA A 42 -0.51 7.62 3.27
CA ALA A 42 -1.21 8.02 2.05
C ALA A 42 -2.07 9.26 2.33
N VAL A 43 -2.47 9.96 1.28
CA VAL A 43 -3.39 11.11 1.37
C VAL A 43 -4.45 11.03 0.27
N GLY A 44 -5.58 11.71 0.48
CA GLY A 44 -6.68 11.75 -0.48
C GLY A 44 -7.29 10.38 -0.75
N ASP A 45 -7.57 10.08 -2.01
CA ASP A 45 -8.17 8.81 -2.43
C ASP A 45 -7.22 7.60 -2.26
N ALA A 46 -5.91 7.81 -2.33
CA ALA A 46 -4.94 6.77 -2.00
C ALA A 46 -5.03 6.33 -0.52
N TYR A 47 -5.40 7.25 0.38
CA TYR A 47 -5.63 6.92 1.78
C TYR A 47 -6.78 5.91 1.95
N VAL A 48 -7.81 5.98 1.12
CA VAL A 48 -8.92 5.00 1.18
C VAL A 48 -8.43 3.58 0.94
N ALA A 49 -7.56 3.38 -0.05
CA ALA A 49 -6.94 2.07 -0.32
C ALA A 49 -6.03 1.61 0.84
N ALA A 50 -5.21 2.51 1.37
CA ALA A 50 -4.36 2.25 2.53
C ALA A 50 -5.19 1.91 3.78
N LYS A 51 -6.29 2.62 4.02
CA LYS A 51 -7.21 2.38 5.14
C LYS A 51 -7.88 1.03 5.04
N LEU A 52 -8.28 0.61 3.84
CA LEU A 52 -8.87 -0.71 3.63
C LEU A 52 -7.84 -1.82 3.96
N SER A 53 -6.59 -1.65 3.55
CA SER A 53 -5.51 -2.59 3.92
C SER A 53 -5.27 -2.63 5.43
N TYR A 54 -5.19 -1.46 6.07
CA TYR A 54 -5.11 -1.38 7.53
C TYR A 54 -6.22 -2.19 8.22
N ILE A 55 -7.48 -2.05 7.79
CA ILE A 55 -8.61 -2.80 8.36
C ILE A 55 -8.39 -4.30 8.21
N LYS A 56 -7.96 -4.76 7.03
CA LYS A 56 -7.69 -6.18 6.78
C LYS A 56 -6.58 -6.73 7.67
N PHE A 57 -5.44 -6.06 7.75
CA PHE A 57 -4.32 -6.46 8.61
C PHE A 57 -4.70 -6.42 10.10
N LYS A 58 -5.46 -5.41 10.51
CA LYS A 58 -5.96 -5.30 11.89
C LYS A 58 -6.83 -6.49 12.29
N ARG A 59 -7.69 -6.95 11.38
CA ARG A 59 -8.58 -8.11 11.61
C ARG A 59 -7.83 -9.42 11.85
N ILE A 60 -6.64 -9.57 11.33
CA ILE A 60 -5.80 -10.76 11.55
C ILE A 60 -4.78 -10.57 12.66
N GLY A 61 -4.94 -9.54 13.50
CA GLY A 61 -4.15 -9.32 14.70
C GLY A 61 -2.80 -8.63 14.49
N VAL A 62 -2.54 -8.09 13.31
CA VAL A 62 -1.29 -7.38 13.02
C VAL A 62 -1.31 -6.00 13.69
N ALA A 63 -0.22 -5.65 14.37
CA ALA A 63 0.01 -4.30 14.86
C ALA A 63 0.21 -3.37 13.65
N CYS A 64 -0.75 -2.48 13.40
CA CYS A 64 -0.70 -1.60 12.23
C CYS A 64 -1.45 -0.28 12.48
N SER A 65 -1.12 0.74 11.70
CA SER A 65 -1.81 2.04 11.70
C SER A 65 -1.98 2.60 10.29
N ALA A 66 -2.98 3.46 10.13
CA ALA A 66 -3.21 4.29 8.94
C ALA A 66 -3.92 5.57 9.39
N GLU A 67 -3.14 6.59 9.64
CA GLU A 67 -3.66 7.89 10.10
C GLU A 67 -4.10 8.73 8.89
N GLU A 68 -5.25 9.38 8.99
CA GLU A 68 -5.74 10.30 7.96
C GLU A 68 -5.12 11.69 8.11
N ASP A 69 -5.00 12.13 9.35
CA ASP A 69 -4.40 13.43 9.68
C ASP A 69 -2.90 13.44 9.41
N ILE A 70 -2.44 14.50 8.72
CA ILE A 70 -1.04 14.62 8.29
C ILE A 70 -0.10 14.73 9.49
N MET A 71 -0.49 15.45 10.55
CA MET A 71 0.34 15.57 11.74
C MET A 71 0.50 14.22 12.44
N LEU A 72 -0.58 13.46 12.54
CA LEU A 72 -0.54 12.09 13.10
C LEU A 72 0.33 11.15 12.25
N GLN A 73 0.32 11.30 10.92
CA GLN A 73 1.25 10.56 10.05
C GLN A 73 2.72 10.90 10.37
N MET A 74 3.05 12.18 10.57
CA MET A 74 4.41 12.58 10.93
C MET A 74 4.83 12.06 12.30
N ILE A 75 3.91 12.09 13.29
CA ILE A 75 4.14 11.51 14.63
C ILE A 75 4.37 10.00 14.51
N ALA A 76 3.53 9.28 13.76
CA ALA A 76 3.69 7.85 13.53
C ALA A 76 5.05 7.53 12.88
N ALA A 77 5.42 8.24 11.80
CA ALA A 77 6.70 8.06 11.13
C ALA A 77 7.90 8.30 12.07
N SER A 78 7.80 9.31 12.95
CA SER A 78 8.87 9.67 13.90
C SER A 78 9.10 8.62 15.00
N ASN A 79 8.11 7.79 15.28
CA ASN A 79 8.16 6.74 16.31
C ASN A 79 8.55 5.37 15.75
N LEU A 80 8.76 5.23 14.44
CA LEU A 80 9.17 3.97 13.84
C LEU A 80 10.60 3.59 14.25
N THR A 81 10.88 2.31 14.18
CA THR A 81 12.18 1.70 14.46
C THR A 81 12.61 0.79 13.30
N LYS A 82 13.82 0.27 13.37
CA LYS A 82 14.34 -0.72 12.41
C LYS A 82 13.54 -2.02 12.32
N ASN A 83 12.66 -2.27 13.27
CA ASN A 83 11.82 -3.46 13.32
C ASN A 83 10.42 -3.22 12.71
N ASP A 84 10.16 -2.03 12.19
CA ASP A 84 8.87 -1.64 11.66
C ASP A 84 8.94 -1.45 10.15
N VAL A 85 7.78 -1.52 9.50
CA VAL A 85 7.63 -1.27 8.06
C VAL A 85 6.72 -0.09 7.82
N ALA A 86 7.17 0.84 6.98
CA ALA A 86 6.39 1.94 6.44
C ALA A 86 5.95 1.61 5.01
N VAL A 87 4.65 1.65 4.74
CA VAL A 87 4.07 1.40 3.41
C VAL A 87 3.44 2.68 2.89
N ALA A 88 4.01 3.27 1.84
CA ALA A 88 3.45 4.43 1.17
C ALA A 88 2.60 4.02 -0.03
N VAL A 89 1.41 4.61 -0.14
CA VAL A 89 0.58 4.53 -1.35
C VAL A 89 0.50 5.93 -1.96
N SER A 90 1.19 6.13 -3.08
CA SER A 90 1.21 7.41 -3.77
C SER A 90 1.38 7.18 -5.27
N TYR A 91 0.29 7.32 -6.02
CA TYR A 91 0.23 7.01 -7.44
C TYR A 91 1.28 7.77 -8.28
N GLU A 92 1.43 9.07 -8.05
CA GLU A 92 2.46 9.87 -8.72
C GLU A 92 3.82 9.88 -7.98
N GLY A 93 3.86 9.43 -6.73
CA GLY A 93 5.06 9.49 -5.87
C GLY A 93 5.53 10.92 -5.57
N ARG A 94 4.63 11.90 -5.67
CA ARG A 94 4.92 13.35 -5.52
C ARG A 94 4.17 14.02 -4.38
N SER A 95 3.34 13.29 -3.65
CA SER A 95 2.66 13.84 -2.48
C SER A 95 3.68 14.26 -1.44
N ARG A 96 3.82 15.56 -1.21
CA ARG A 96 4.82 16.14 -0.31
C ARG A 96 4.76 15.54 1.10
N ASN A 97 3.56 15.36 1.62
CA ASN A 97 3.37 14.82 2.97
C ASN A 97 3.76 13.35 3.06
N VAL A 98 3.43 12.54 2.05
CA VAL A 98 3.81 11.12 2.01
C VAL A 98 5.32 10.99 1.85
N VAL A 99 5.94 11.80 0.99
CA VAL A 99 7.40 11.80 0.80
C VAL A 99 8.10 12.15 2.11
N GLU A 100 7.63 13.18 2.84
CA GLU A 100 8.24 13.57 4.11
C GLU A 100 8.06 12.50 5.19
N ALA A 101 6.88 11.87 5.30
CA ALA A 101 6.67 10.76 6.22
C ALA A 101 7.62 9.58 5.94
N MET A 102 7.80 9.23 4.66
CA MET A 102 8.71 8.15 4.27
C MET A 102 10.18 8.49 4.50
N LYS A 103 10.57 9.75 4.30
CA LYS A 103 11.90 10.25 4.66
C LYS A 103 12.18 10.08 6.15
N ILE A 104 11.24 10.51 7.00
CA ILE A 104 11.34 10.35 8.45
C ILE A 104 11.43 8.85 8.81
N ALA A 105 10.54 8.02 8.27
CA ALA A 105 10.53 6.58 8.52
C ALA A 105 11.90 5.94 8.16
N LYS A 106 12.46 6.28 7.01
CA LYS A 106 13.78 5.80 6.59
C LYS A 106 14.89 6.25 7.51
N GLN A 107 14.89 7.51 7.94
CA GLN A 107 15.86 8.06 8.93
C GLN A 107 15.75 7.34 10.29
N ARG A 108 14.57 6.86 10.66
CA ARG A 108 14.35 6.05 11.86
C ARG A 108 14.79 4.59 11.71
N GLY A 109 15.22 4.20 10.50
CA GLY A 109 15.70 2.86 10.20
C GLY A 109 14.62 1.86 9.81
N ALA A 110 13.35 2.27 9.71
CA ALA A 110 12.27 1.41 9.26
C ALA A 110 12.48 0.97 7.80
N THR A 111 12.05 -0.24 7.47
CA THR A 111 11.99 -0.67 6.08
C THR A 111 10.87 0.06 5.35
N THR A 112 11.18 0.67 4.22
CA THR A 112 10.23 1.49 3.47
C THR A 112 9.79 0.81 2.19
N ILE A 113 8.48 0.64 2.03
CA ILE A 113 7.83 0.07 0.84
C ILE A 113 6.98 1.14 0.19
N SER A 114 7.03 1.30 -1.13
CA SER A 114 6.18 2.23 -1.85
C SER A 114 5.42 1.55 -2.97
N ILE A 115 4.12 1.86 -3.06
CA ILE A 115 3.26 1.48 -4.18
C ILE A 115 3.02 2.75 -5.00
N THR A 116 3.53 2.77 -6.23
CA THR A 116 3.50 3.94 -7.12
C THR A 116 3.53 3.52 -8.59
N ARG A 117 3.04 4.38 -9.47
CA ARG A 117 3.11 4.13 -10.92
C ARG A 117 4.43 4.63 -11.56
N ARG A 118 5.25 5.37 -10.83
CA ARG A 118 6.44 6.03 -11.39
C ARG A 118 7.72 5.44 -10.81
N ASP A 119 8.66 5.21 -11.70
CA ASP A 119 10.01 4.75 -11.41
C ASP A 119 11.04 5.87 -11.17
N ASN A 120 10.63 7.14 -11.26
CA ASN A 120 11.48 8.32 -11.11
C ASN A 120 10.81 9.43 -10.29
N SER A 121 10.17 9.11 -9.19
CA SER A 121 9.49 10.08 -8.33
C SER A 121 10.31 10.43 -7.08
N PRO A 122 10.07 11.58 -6.44
CA PRO A 122 10.71 11.94 -5.16
C PRO A 122 10.52 10.91 -4.05
N LEU A 123 9.42 10.16 -4.08
CA LEU A 123 9.14 9.11 -3.11
C LEU A 123 10.22 8.02 -3.12
N LEU A 124 10.77 7.70 -4.29
CA LEU A 124 11.72 6.60 -4.45
C LEU A 124 13.07 6.87 -3.79
N GLU A 125 13.45 8.12 -3.54
CA GLU A 125 14.64 8.46 -2.77
C GLU A 125 14.62 7.87 -1.36
N TYR A 126 13.40 7.70 -0.81
CA TYR A 126 13.18 7.19 0.55
C TYR A 126 12.54 5.79 0.57
N THR A 127 12.64 5.05 -0.54
CA THR A 127 12.04 3.73 -0.71
C THR A 127 13.11 2.65 -0.78
N ASP A 128 13.00 1.62 0.06
CA ASP A 128 13.85 0.42 -0.03
C ASP A 128 13.29 -0.58 -1.03
N ILE A 129 11.97 -0.76 -1.03
CA ILE A 129 11.27 -1.74 -1.86
C ILE A 129 10.17 -1.02 -2.64
N CYS A 130 10.32 -0.96 -3.96
CA CYS A 130 9.33 -0.34 -4.83
C CYS A 130 8.43 -1.40 -5.47
N LEU A 131 7.12 -1.18 -5.37
CA LEU A 131 6.09 -1.92 -6.07
C LEU A 131 5.43 -1.00 -7.10
N LEU A 132 5.77 -1.21 -8.35
CA LEU A 132 5.23 -0.44 -9.46
C LEU A 132 3.85 -0.96 -9.88
N VAL A 133 2.95 -0.04 -10.18
CA VAL A 133 1.61 -0.32 -10.73
C VAL A 133 1.43 0.35 -12.08
N SER A 134 0.50 -0.14 -12.89
CA SER A 134 0.23 0.44 -14.22
C SER A 134 -0.13 1.92 -14.14
N ALA A 135 0.39 2.67 -15.11
CA ALA A 135 0.17 4.11 -15.28
C ALA A 135 -1.04 4.45 -16.16
N ASN A 136 -1.85 3.47 -16.54
CA ASN A 136 -2.94 3.64 -17.49
C ASN A 136 -4.19 4.22 -16.83
N ASP A 137 -4.39 5.53 -16.96
CA ASP A 137 -5.55 6.25 -16.43
C ASP A 137 -6.73 6.21 -17.43
N LEU A 138 -7.94 6.12 -16.88
CA LEU A 138 -9.15 6.28 -17.68
C LEU A 138 -9.46 7.77 -17.90
N THR A 139 -9.51 8.20 -19.17
CA THR A 139 -9.98 9.53 -19.52
C THR A 139 -11.45 9.49 -19.87
N VAL A 140 -12.26 10.29 -19.16
CA VAL A 140 -13.69 10.48 -19.44
C VAL A 140 -13.89 11.97 -19.77
N GLY A 141 -14.19 12.26 -21.05
CA GLY A 141 -14.25 13.64 -21.53
C GLY A 141 -12.89 14.33 -21.44
N ARG A 142 -12.81 15.41 -20.66
CA ARG A 142 -11.56 16.14 -20.39
C ARG A 142 -10.89 15.76 -19.07
N ASP A 143 -11.57 14.94 -18.26
CA ASP A 143 -11.11 14.59 -16.92
C ASP A 143 -10.36 13.25 -16.94
N LYS A 144 -9.21 13.24 -16.30
CA LYS A 144 -8.52 12.01 -15.95
C LYS A 144 -9.10 11.47 -14.64
N VAL A 145 -9.67 10.30 -14.72
CA VAL A 145 -10.12 9.59 -13.52
C VAL A 145 -8.98 8.71 -13.04
N THR A 146 -8.30 9.16 -11.98
CA THR A 146 -7.27 8.36 -11.33
C THR A 146 -7.94 7.16 -10.66
N ARG A 147 -7.45 5.99 -10.96
CA ARG A 147 -8.07 4.74 -10.53
C ARG A 147 -7.21 4.04 -9.52
N ARG A 148 -7.86 3.56 -8.48
CA ARG A 148 -7.21 2.85 -7.37
C ARG A 148 -7.19 1.33 -7.55
N ILE A 149 -7.62 0.81 -8.70
CA ILE A 149 -7.70 -0.62 -8.92
C ILE A 149 -6.34 -1.30 -8.85
N SER A 150 -5.30 -0.68 -9.42
CA SER A 150 -3.94 -1.22 -9.40
C SER A 150 -3.30 -1.15 -8.00
N ASP A 151 -3.49 -0.03 -7.29
CA ASP A 151 -3.04 0.10 -5.90
C ASP A 151 -3.73 -0.92 -5.01
N GLN A 152 -5.06 -1.04 -5.17
CA GLN A 152 -5.87 -1.98 -4.41
C GLN A 152 -5.48 -3.43 -4.69
N PHE A 153 -5.25 -3.77 -5.96
CA PHE A 153 -4.78 -5.10 -6.36
C PHE A 153 -3.45 -5.45 -5.69
N MET A 154 -2.47 -4.53 -5.70
CA MET A 154 -1.17 -4.76 -5.08
C MET A 154 -1.28 -4.91 -3.56
N LEU A 155 -2.07 -4.07 -2.91
CA LEU A 155 -2.31 -4.14 -1.47
C LEU A 155 -3.03 -5.43 -1.06
N GLU A 156 -4.02 -5.87 -1.85
CA GLU A 156 -4.70 -7.15 -1.61
C GLU A 156 -3.79 -8.35 -1.83
N ALA A 157 -2.94 -8.30 -2.85
CA ALA A 157 -1.95 -9.34 -3.07
C ALA A 157 -0.99 -9.48 -1.88
N LEU A 158 -0.51 -8.35 -1.31
CA LEU A 158 0.31 -8.35 -0.10
C LEU A 158 -0.44 -8.93 1.11
N TYR A 159 -1.70 -8.53 1.30
CA TYR A 159 -2.52 -9.06 2.40
C TYR A 159 -2.75 -10.56 2.28
N LEU A 160 -3.17 -11.05 1.11
CA LEU A 160 -3.42 -12.48 0.88
C LEU A 160 -2.15 -13.32 0.97
N GLY A 161 -1.04 -12.80 0.46
CA GLY A 161 0.27 -13.43 0.59
C GLY A 161 0.72 -13.52 2.06
N TYR A 162 0.48 -12.47 2.85
CA TYR A 162 0.76 -12.43 4.28
C TYR A 162 -0.10 -13.45 5.05
N GLU A 163 -1.43 -13.43 4.84
CA GLU A 163 -2.37 -14.35 5.47
C GLU A 163 -2.02 -15.81 5.17
N SER A 164 -1.72 -16.13 3.91
CA SER A 164 -1.39 -17.49 3.48
C SER A 164 -0.15 -18.05 4.17
N ARG A 165 0.81 -17.20 4.54
CA ARG A 165 2.05 -17.60 5.20
C ARG A 165 1.95 -17.67 6.74
N LEU A 166 1.04 -16.92 7.35
CA LEU A 166 0.78 -17.01 8.80
C LEU A 166 -0.03 -18.23 9.20
N GLY A 167 -0.78 -18.84 8.30
CA GLY A 167 -1.48 -20.10 8.52
C GLY A 167 -2.55 -20.04 9.62
N ARG A 168 -2.46 -20.93 10.61
CA ARG A 168 -3.51 -21.08 11.65
C ARG A 168 -3.70 -19.87 12.56
N GLY A 169 -2.66 -19.09 12.84
CA GLY A 169 -2.76 -17.91 13.70
C GLY A 169 -3.75 -16.86 13.18
N CYS A 170 -3.82 -16.65 11.87
CA CYS A 170 -4.81 -15.75 11.28
C CYS A 170 -6.25 -16.21 11.49
N LYS A 171 -6.51 -17.51 11.45
CA LYS A 171 -7.87 -18.06 11.57
C LYS A 171 -8.51 -17.76 12.91
N GLU A 172 -7.75 -17.83 14.00
CA GLU A 172 -8.23 -17.51 15.34
C GLU A 172 -8.64 -16.04 15.45
N HIS A 173 -7.83 -15.14 14.95
CA HIS A 173 -8.13 -13.70 14.92
C HIS A 173 -9.34 -13.38 14.03
N ILE A 174 -9.45 -14.00 12.85
CA ILE A 174 -10.60 -13.82 11.95
C ILE A 174 -11.88 -14.29 12.66
N THR A 175 -11.86 -15.47 13.30
CA THR A 175 -13.00 -16.00 14.03
C THR A 175 -13.40 -15.08 15.17
N ALA A 176 -12.44 -14.63 15.99
CA ALA A 176 -12.70 -13.71 17.09
C ALA A 176 -13.32 -12.38 16.60
N THR A 177 -12.81 -11.81 15.50
CA THR A 177 -13.39 -10.58 14.94
C THR A 177 -14.76 -10.78 14.31
N GLN A 178 -15.04 -11.95 13.71
CA GLN A 178 -16.37 -12.28 13.20
C GLN A 178 -17.41 -12.43 14.30
N GLN A 179 -16.99 -12.94 15.47
CA GLN A 179 -17.90 -13.06 16.63
C GLN A 179 -18.15 -11.73 17.34
N ALA A 180 -17.27 -10.75 17.17
CA ALA A 180 -17.36 -9.43 17.80
C ALA A 180 -18.19 -8.40 17.00
N ILE A 181 -18.53 -8.70 15.73
CA ILE A 181 -19.31 -7.86 14.81
C ILE A 181 -20.68 -8.48 14.57
#